data_f636faafb375d6d76165487f284c61a2
#
_entry.id   f636faafb375d6d76165487f284c61a2
#
_cell.length_a   1.000
_cell.length_b   1.000
_cell.length_c   1.000
_cell.angle_alpha   90.00
_cell.angle_beta   90.00
_cell.angle_gamma   90.00
#
_symmetry.space_group_name_H-M   'P 1'
#
loop_
_entity.id
_entity.type
_entity.pdbx_description
1 polymer ?
#
loop_
_entity_poly.entity_id
_entity_poly.type
_entity_poly.pdbx_seq_one_letter_code
_entity_poly.pdbx_strand_id
1 'polypeptide(L)'
;PAVDNAAWDTATPVEQTIDLEYLNTDSRMAALPALGTVERSHFDTVTFLGDSITEGMECYATGYQNAHVRAYRGAGPESVVYNTTVKDHIRNVQEPAFDAVVETQPDALYILFGTNTLVNGSEDTATKFITYYEKMIDMFHESLPNVPIYVQSIPGVQEWVKDSKPGLQNDRIKLVNNLLANMALRKGCYFVNIAEALNQPDGSQIDEYEADGIHMQPVGNT
;
A
#
# COMPACT_ATOMS: atom_id res chain seq x y z
N PRO A 1 7.01 -13.08 -24.63
CA PRO A 1 6.62 -11.91 -25.38
C PRO A 1 6.64 -10.73 -24.42
N ALA A 2 7.32 -9.63 -24.84
CA ALA A 2 7.34 -8.43 -24.04
C ALA A 2 5.88 -7.94 -23.84
N VAL A 3 5.51 -7.60 -22.63
CA VAL A 3 4.22 -6.97 -22.34
C VAL A 3 4.29 -5.57 -22.96
N ASP A 4 3.34 -5.24 -23.81
CA ASP A 4 3.22 -3.89 -24.36
C ASP A 4 2.65 -2.99 -23.26
N ASN A 5 3.54 -2.27 -22.59
CA ASN A 5 3.17 -1.33 -21.53
C ASN A 5 2.54 -0.04 -22.06
N ALA A 6 2.54 0.19 -23.38
CA ALA A 6 1.97 1.41 -23.98
C ALA A 6 0.48 1.59 -23.66
N ALA A 7 -0.26 0.50 -23.45
CA ALA A 7 -1.66 0.56 -23.02
C ALA A 7 -1.84 1.03 -21.58
N TRP A 8 -0.83 0.85 -20.73
CA TRP A 8 -0.81 1.29 -19.32
C TRP A 8 -0.40 2.76 -19.22
N ASP A 9 0.60 3.17 -20.02
CA ASP A 9 1.10 4.55 -20.05
C ASP A 9 0.07 5.55 -20.61
N THR A 10 -0.92 5.04 -21.35
CA THR A 10 -2.00 5.85 -21.95
C THR A 10 -3.36 5.67 -21.28
N ALA A 11 -3.46 4.83 -20.23
CA ALA A 11 -4.70 4.63 -19.50
C ALA A 11 -5.05 5.92 -18.73
N THR A 12 -5.82 6.78 -19.34
CA THR A 12 -6.50 7.86 -18.63
C THR A 12 -7.39 7.19 -17.60
N PRO A 13 -7.34 7.59 -16.30
CA PRO A 13 -8.27 7.09 -15.30
C PRO A 13 -9.68 7.26 -15.84
N VAL A 14 -10.40 6.16 -16.02
CA VAL A 14 -11.80 6.25 -16.40
C VAL A 14 -12.52 6.81 -15.18
N GLU A 15 -13.10 8.00 -15.30
CA GLU A 15 -14.09 8.47 -14.33
C GLU A 15 -15.26 7.49 -14.35
N GLN A 16 -15.16 6.44 -13.57
CA GLN A 16 -16.29 5.59 -13.29
C GLN A 16 -17.12 6.31 -12.23
N THR A 17 -18.33 6.73 -12.61
CA THR A 17 -19.41 6.96 -11.66
C THR A 17 -19.70 5.61 -10.98
N ILE A 18 -19.04 5.40 -9.84
CA ILE A 18 -19.24 4.17 -9.05
C ILE A 18 -20.61 4.29 -8.40
N ASP A 19 -21.53 3.45 -8.81
CA ASP A 19 -22.82 3.30 -8.14
C ASP A 19 -22.58 2.88 -6.68
N LEU A 20 -23.34 3.44 -5.74
CA LEU A 20 -23.22 3.16 -4.29
C LEU A 20 -23.32 1.65 -3.97
N GLU A 21 -23.92 0.84 -4.82
CA GLU A 21 -23.91 -0.63 -4.72
C GLU A 21 -22.49 -1.21 -4.80
N TYR A 22 -21.56 -0.56 -5.51
CA TYR A 22 -20.16 -0.98 -5.55
C TYR A 22 -19.42 -0.75 -4.23
N LEU A 23 -19.90 0.12 -3.35
CA LEU A 23 -19.29 0.36 -2.03
C LEU A 23 -19.27 -0.87 -1.13
N ASN A 24 -20.09 -1.88 -1.41
CA ASN A 24 -20.09 -3.16 -0.71
C ASN A 24 -19.37 -4.28 -1.48
N THR A 25 -18.71 -3.95 -2.59
CA THR A 25 -18.03 -4.93 -3.42
C THR A 25 -16.74 -5.40 -2.76
N ASP A 26 -16.47 -6.68 -2.85
CA ASP A 26 -15.21 -7.30 -2.43
C ASP A 26 -14.03 -6.62 -3.15
N SER A 27 -13.00 -6.21 -2.41
CA SER A 27 -11.81 -5.54 -2.92
C SER A 27 -11.12 -6.30 -4.08
N ARG A 28 -11.27 -7.62 -4.11
CA ARG A 28 -10.77 -8.47 -5.19
C ARG A 28 -11.39 -8.15 -6.55
N MET A 29 -12.61 -7.62 -6.58
CA MET A 29 -13.30 -7.22 -7.81
C MET A 29 -12.78 -5.88 -8.37
N ALA A 30 -12.19 -5.05 -7.51
CA ALA A 30 -11.59 -3.76 -7.88
C ALA A 30 -10.09 -3.87 -8.17
N ALA A 31 -9.48 -5.00 -7.84
CA ALA A 31 -8.05 -5.22 -8.01
C ALA A 31 -7.66 -5.30 -9.49
N LEU A 32 -6.47 -4.78 -9.80
CA LEU A 32 -5.86 -5.02 -11.10
C LEU A 32 -5.67 -6.52 -11.33
N PRO A 33 -6.09 -7.04 -12.49
CA PRO A 33 -5.88 -8.45 -12.81
C PRO A 33 -4.40 -8.73 -13.09
N ALA A 34 -3.96 -9.97 -12.83
CA ALA A 34 -2.64 -10.42 -13.23
C ALA A 34 -2.59 -10.58 -14.76
N LEU A 35 -1.93 -9.65 -15.45
CA LEU A 35 -1.84 -9.64 -16.92
C LEU A 35 -0.50 -10.17 -17.46
N GLY A 36 0.41 -10.61 -16.59
CA GLY A 36 1.72 -11.12 -16.95
C GLY A 36 2.79 -10.71 -15.95
N THR A 37 4.04 -10.76 -16.37
CA THR A 37 5.20 -10.38 -15.56
C THR A 37 5.96 -9.25 -16.23
N VAL A 38 6.51 -8.35 -15.43
CA VAL A 38 7.44 -7.30 -15.86
C VAL A 38 8.84 -7.63 -15.39
N GLU A 39 9.84 -7.12 -16.08
CA GLU A 39 11.23 -7.20 -15.63
C GLU A 39 11.41 -6.34 -14.37
N ARG A 40 12.30 -6.76 -13.46
CA ARG A 40 12.55 -6.01 -12.21
C ARG A 40 13.01 -4.57 -12.45
N SER A 41 13.69 -4.30 -13.55
CA SER A 41 14.10 -2.95 -13.95
C SER A 41 12.92 -1.98 -14.17
N HIS A 42 11.70 -2.49 -14.37
CA HIS A 42 10.49 -1.67 -14.37
C HIS A 42 10.33 -0.86 -13.08
N PHE A 43 10.85 -1.37 -11.97
CA PHE A 43 10.74 -0.72 -10.66
C PHE A 43 11.90 0.25 -10.34
N ASP A 44 12.90 0.38 -11.22
CA ASP A 44 14.07 1.22 -10.97
C ASP A 44 13.76 2.72 -10.85
N THR A 45 12.63 3.16 -11.42
CA THR A 45 12.18 4.56 -11.41
C THR A 45 10.91 4.78 -10.58
N VAL A 46 10.44 3.78 -9.85
CA VAL A 46 9.25 3.91 -9.02
C VAL A 46 9.57 4.24 -7.57
N THR A 47 8.57 4.77 -6.85
CA THR A 47 8.65 4.95 -5.41
C THR A 47 7.66 4.04 -4.70
N PHE A 48 8.15 3.33 -3.69
CA PHE A 48 7.35 2.60 -2.72
C PHE A 48 7.26 3.41 -1.44
N LEU A 49 6.06 3.82 -1.07
CA LEU A 49 5.77 4.55 0.16
C LEU A 49 5.02 3.64 1.14
N GLY A 50 5.49 3.58 2.39
CA GLY A 50 4.77 2.81 3.39
C GLY A 50 5.37 2.82 4.78
N ASP A 51 5.01 1.81 5.54
CA ASP A 51 5.47 1.60 6.91
C ASP A 51 6.56 0.51 7.01
N SER A 52 6.67 -0.13 8.17
CA SER A 52 7.65 -1.20 8.42
C SER A 52 7.49 -2.44 7.51
N ILE A 53 6.30 -2.66 6.95
CA ILE A 53 6.10 -3.75 5.99
C ILE A 53 6.81 -3.41 4.67
N THR A 54 6.65 -2.19 4.19
CA THR A 54 7.36 -1.70 2.99
C THR A 54 8.87 -1.64 3.21
N GLU A 55 9.35 -1.31 4.44
CA GLU A 55 10.77 -1.33 4.79
C GLU A 55 11.41 -2.72 4.55
N GLY A 56 10.64 -3.79 4.67
CA GLY A 56 11.10 -5.16 4.38
C GLY A 56 11.68 -5.31 2.97
N MET A 57 11.20 -4.53 2.00
CA MET A 57 11.72 -4.55 0.63
C MET A 57 13.20 -4.10 0.54
N GLU A 58 13.62 -3.17 1.38
CA GLU A 58 15.03 -2.73 1.46
C GLU A 58 15.85 -3.64 2.37
N CYS A 59 15.28 -4.04 3.53
CA CYS A 59 15.99 -4.85 4.53
C CYS A 59 16.53 -6.16 3.98
N TYR A 60 15.82 -6.79 3.06
CA TYR A 60 16.09 -8.16 2.65
C TYR A 60 16.68 -8.30 1.25
N ALA A 61 17.18 -7.23 0.66
CA ALA A 61 17.81 -7.26 -0.67
C ALA A 61 16.95 -7.96 -1.73
N THR A 62 15.69 -7.60 -1.78
CA THR A 62 14.64 -8.25 -2.59
C THR A 62 14.80 -8.09 -4.11
N GLY A 63 15.84 -7.39 -4.56
CA GLY A 63 16.09 -7.12 -5.98
C GLY A 63 15.52 -5.78 -6.47
N TYR A 64 15.03 -4.93 -5.56
CA TYR A 64 14.51 -3.59 -5.85
C TYR A 64 15.50 -2.49 -5.43
N GLN A 65 16.83 -2.74 -5.57
CA GLN A 65 17.88 -1.85 -5.07
C GLN A 65 17.89 -0.46 -5.72
N ASN A 66 17.34 -0.33 -6.91
CA ASN A 66 17.27 0.95 -7.62
C ASN A 66 15.93 1.68 -7.38
N ALA A 67 14.92 0.99 -6.87
CA ALA A 67 13.65 1.62 -6.52
C ALA A 67 13.83 2.61 -5.37
N HIS A 68 13.03 3.66 -5.38
CA HIS A 68 12.99 4.60 -4.27
C HIS A 68 12.05 4.06 -3.19
N VAL A 69 12.59 3.54 -2.10
CA VAL A 69 11.78 3.15 -0.95
C VAL A 69 11.73 4.30 0.05
N ARG A 70 10.54 4.68 0.46
CA ARG A 70 10.22 5.68 1.48
C ARG A 70 9.38 5.01 2.55
N ALA A 71 10.04 4.30 3.45
CA ALA A 71 9.41 3.46 4.43
C ALA A 71 9.71 3.92 5.86
N TYR A 72 8.66 4.13 6.63
CA TYR A 72 8.76 4.76 7.94
C TYR A 72 8.03 3.95 9.00
N ARG A 73 8.77 3.35 9.92
CA ARG A 73 8.21 2.51 10.99
C ARG A 73 7.18 3.26 11.81
N GLY A 74 6.04 2.66 12.00
CA GLY A 74 4.95 3.23 12.78
C GLY A 74 4.16 4.33 12.08
N ALA A 75 4.52 4.71 10.84
CA ALA A 75 3.80 5.73 10.10
C ALA A 75 2.45 5.25 9.56
N GLY A 76 1.61 6.22 9.28
CA GLY A 76 0.35 6.07 8.56
C GLY A 76 0.16 7.24 7.58
N PRO A 77 -0.96 7.28 6.85
CA PRO A 77 -1.22 8.36 5.88
C PRO A 77 -1.22 9.76 6.53
N GLU A 78 -1.57 9.89 7.79
CA GLU A 78 -1.51 11.15 8.55
C GLU A 78 -0.09 11.71 8.64
N SER A 79 0.93 10.85 8.74
CA SER A 79 2.34 11.30 8.75
C SER A 79 2.71 12.02 7.47
N VAL A 80 2.17 11.56 6.33
CA VAL A 80 2.38 12.17 5.01
C VAL A 80 1.57 13.45 4.88
N VAL A 81 0.29 13.43 5.27
CA VAL A 81 -0.61 14.60 5.20
C VAL A 81 -0.07 15.79 6.00
N TYR A 82 0.50 15.53 7.17
CA TYR A 82 1.12 16.56 8.00
C TYR A 82 2.58 16.84 7.66
N ASN A 83 3.11 16.17 6.64
CA ASN A 83 4.52 16.24 6.23
C ASN A 83 5.47 16.11 7.45
N THR A 84 5.14 15.16 8.33
CA THR A 84 5.86 14.95 9.58
C THR A 84 7.30 14.53 9.28
N THR A 85 8.26 15.07 10.02
CA THR A 85 9.65 14.59 9.97
C THR A 85 9.70 13.21 10.59
N VAL A 86 10.04 12.23 9.77
CA VAL A 86 10.09 10.81 10.12
C VAL A 86 11.50 10.25 9.90
N LYS A 87 11.81 9.15 10.57
CA LYS A 87 13.10 8.48 10.40
C LYS A 87 12.97 7.32 9.43
N ASP A 88 13.74 7.38 8.36
CA ASP A 88 14.08 6.22 7.55
C ASP A 88 15.25 5.47 8.22
N HIS A 89 15.00 4.24 8.64
CA HIS A 89 15.98 3.49 9.42
C HIS A 89 17.07 2.85 8.57
N ILE A 90 16.77 2.53 7.32
CA ILE A 90 17.71 1.89 6.40
C ILE A 90 18.69 2.92 5.85
N ARG A 91 18.18 4.03 5.31
CA ARG A 91 19.03 5.14 4.84
C ARG A 91 19.62 5.97 5.99
N ASN A 92 19.13 5.76 7.22
CA ASN A 92 19.53 6.48 8.44
C ASN A 92 19.43 8.02 8.31
N VAL A 93 18.35 8.49 7.72
CA VAL A 93 18.03 9.92 7.56
C VAL A 93 16.74 10.28 8.25
N GLN A 94 16.57 11.56 8.56
CA GLN A 94 15.29 12.14 8.96
C GLN A 94 14.82 13.09 7.87
N GLU A 95 13.59 12.91 7.42
CA GLU A 95 13.04 13.66 6.31
C GLU A 95 11.55 13.92 6.47
N PRO A 96 11.01 15.01 5.90
CA PRO A 96 9.57 15.23 5.83
C PRO A 96 8.93 14.19 4.89
N ALA A 97 7.96 13.44 5.39
CA ALA A 97 7.45 12.25 4.70
C ALA A 97 6.86 12.52 3.32
N PHE A 98 6.15 13.64 3.15
CA PHE A 98 5.57 14.02 1.86
C PHE A 98 6.64 14.52 0.88
N ASP A 99 7.46 15.46 1.31
CA ASP A 99 8.50 16.06 0.46
C ASP A 99 9.47 15.00 -0.04
N ALA A 100 9.86 14.05 0.81
CA ALA A 100 10.76 12.97 0.47
C ALA A 100 10.25 12.08 -0.68
N VAL A 101 8.93 11.90 -0.79
CA VAL A 101 8.32 11.19 -1.92
C VAL A 101 8.31 12.06 -3.17
N VAL A 102 7.88 13.32 -3.03
CA VAL A 102 7.81 14.24 -4.18
C VAL A 102 9.20 14.47 -4.80
N GLU A 103 10.25 14.54 -3.99
CA GLU A 103 11.64 14.71 -4.45
C GLU A 103 12.13 13.55 -5.34
N THR A 104 11.55 12.36 -5.23
CA THR A 104 11.96 11.22 -6.08
C THR A 104 11.50 11.37 -7.53
N GLN A 105 10.49 12.19 -7.82
CA GLN A 105 9.90 12.37 -9.15
C GLN A 105 9.66 11.01 -9.87
N PRO A 106 8.88 10.10 -9.27
CA PRO A 106 8.79 8.72 -9.73
C PRO A 106 7.94 8.59 -10.99
N ASP A 107 8.18 7.52 -11.77
CA ASP A 107 7.30 7.14 -12.89
C ASP A 107 5.99 6.48 -12.39
N ALA A 108 6.00 5.93 -11.18
CA ALA A 108 4.83 5.38 -10.51
C ALA A 108 5.01 5.41 -8.98
N LEU A 109 3.92 5.55 -8.24
CA LEU A 109 3.90 5.58 -6.78
C LEU A 109 3.06 4.42 -6.23
N TYR A 110 3.70 3.50 -5.51
CA TYR A 110 3.05 2.40 -4.81
C TYR A 110 2.93 2.72 -3.32
N ILE A 111 1.74 2.58 -2.74
CA ILE A 111 1.48 2.99 -1.35
C ILE A 111 0.89 1.83 -0.54
N LEU A 112 1.52 1.52 0.59
CA LEU A 112 1.06 0.53 1.56
C LEU A 112 1.07 1.12 2.98
N PHE A 113 -0.10 1.45 3.50
CA PHE A 113 -0.31 1.81 4.90
C PHE A 113 -1.54 1.09 5.44
N GLY A 114 -1.60 0.91 6.75
CA GLY A 114 -2.81 0.46 7.43
C GLY A 114 -2.54 -0.26 8.73
N THR A 115 -1.57 -1.14 8.77
CA THR A 115 -1.30 -1.99 9.93
C THR A 115 -1.13 -1.19 11.22
N ASN A 116 -0.34 -0.11 11.20
CA ASN A 116 -0.11 0.72 12.39
C ASN A 116 -1.38 1.46 12.83
N THR A 117 -2.15 2.00 11.91
CA THR A 117 -3.40 2.71 12.23
C THR A 117 -4.43 1.74 12.79
N LEU A 118 -4.56 0.55 12.20
CA LEU A 118 -5.57 -0.44 12.59
C LEU A 118 -5.29 -1.12 13.94
N VAL A 119 -4.09 -1.00 14.50
CA VAL A 119 -3.83 -1.43 15.90
C VAL A 119 -4.86 -0.83 16.87
N ASN A 120 -5.29 0.42 16.61
CA ASN A 120 -6.38 1.04 17.35
C ASN A 120 -7.73 0.42 16.89
N GLY A 121 -8.39 -0.29 17.80
CA GLY A 121 -9.65 -0.99 17.56
C GLY A 121 -10.91 -0.10 17.63
N SER A 122 -10.80 1.24 17.79
CA SER A 122 -11.99 2.09 17.86
C SER A 122 -12.78 2.09 16.54
N GLU A 123 -14.10 2.27 16.64
CA GLU A 123 -15.02 2.20 15.49
C GLU A 123 -14.72 3.25 14.42
N ASP A 124 -14.27 4.44 14.83
CA ASP A 124 -13.97 5.56 13.94
C ASP A 124 -12.60 5.46 13.25
N THR A 125 -11.76 4.52 13.66
CA THR A 125 -10.39 4.40 13.13
C THR A 125 -10.37 4.14 11.63
N ALA A 126 -11.22 3.25 11.12
CA ALA A 126 -11.28 2.95 9.70
C ALA A 126 -11.69 4.17 8.87
N THR A 127 -12.71 4.91 9.33
CA THR A 127 -13.17 6.14 8.67
C THR A 127 -12.09 7.22 8.66
N LYS A 128 -11.41 7.44 9.78
CA LYS A 128 -10.30 8.39 9.87
C LYS A 128 -9.14 7.98 8.95
N PHE A 129 -8.80 6.71 8.95
CA PHE A 129 -7.76 6.17 8.09
C PHE A 129 -8.04 6.45 6.61
N ILE A 130 -9.24 6.14 6.11
CA ILE A 130 -9.63 6.42 4.73
C ILE A 130 -9.62 7.93 4.46
N THR A 131 -10.09 8.75 5.39
CA THR A 131 -10.08 10.21 5.23
C THR A 131 -8.67 10.76 5.07
N TYR A 132 -7.70 10.29 5.85
CA TYR A 132 -6.30 10.70 5.70
C TYR A 132 -5.68 10.14 4.43
N TYR A 133 -6.04 8.92 4.05
CA TYR A 133 -5.57 8.32 2.79
C TYR A 133 -6.05 9.14 1.58
N GLU A 134 -7.33 9.54 1.55
CA GLU A 134 -7.87 10.41 0.50
C GLU A 134 -7.12 11.74 0.40
N LYS A 135 -6.87 12.40 1.53
CA LYS A 135 -6.11 13.66 1.57
C LYS A 135 -4.69 13.47 1.04
N MET A 136 -4.03 12.41 1.43
CA MET A 136 -2.69 12.07 0.97
C MET A 136 -2.66 11.88 -0.56
N ILE A 137 -3.61 11.14 -1.11
CA ILE A 137 -3.75 10.95 -2.56
C ILE A 137 -3.97 12.29 -3.27
N ASP A 138 -4.85 13.16 -2.74
CA ASP A 138 -5.09 14.48 -3.34
C ASP A 138 -3.82 15.33 -3.38
N MET A 139 -3.02 15.32 -2.32
CA MET A 139 -1.74 16.03 -2.27
C MET A 139 -0.74 15.48 -3.30
N PHE A 140 -0.68 14.16 -3.49
CA PHE A 140 0.17 13.57 -4.52
C PHE A 140 -0.33 13.87 -5.94
N HIS A 141 -1.63 13.83 -6.21
CA HIS A 141 -2.19 14.23 -7.51
C HIS A 141 -1.88 15.69 -7.84
N GLU A 142 -1.89 16.60 -6.83
CA GLU A 142 -1.51 18.00 -7.02
C GLU A 142 -0.02 18.17 -7.33
N SER A 143 0.85 17.45 -6.63
CA SER A 143 2.30 17.62 -6.73
C SER A 143 2.93 16.74 -7.83
N LEU A 144 2.31 15.63 -8.18
CA LEU A 144 2.76 14.64 -9.15
C LEU A 144 1.61 14.30 -10.14
N PRO A 145 1.11 15.26 -10.92
CA PRO A 145 -0.17 15.13 -11.64
C PRO A 145 -0.19 14.04 -12.73
N ASN A 146 0.97 13.58 -13.21
CA ASN A 146 1.08 12.56 -14.25
C ASN A 146 1.56 11.20 -13.73
N VAL A 147 1.72 11.06 -12.42
CA VAL A 147 2.24 9.84 -11.81
C VAL A 147 1.09 8.91 -11.44
N PRO A 148 1.00 7.71 -12.00
CA PRO A 148 0.01 6.73 -11.60
C PRO A 148 0.26 6.29 -10.15
N ILE A 149 -0.83 6.22 -9.37
CA ILE A 149 -0.79 5.81 -7.96
C ILE A 149 -1.43 4.45 -7.81
N TYR A 150 -0.69 3.54 -7.18
CA TYR A 150 -1.09 2.17 -6.90
C TYR A 150 -1.29 2.00 -5.40
N VAL A 151 -2.53 1.88 -4.97
CA VAL A 151 -2.89 1.61 -3.57
C VAL A 151 -2.85 0.10 -3.35
N GLN A 152 -2.02 -0.35 -2.42
CA GLN A 152 -1.87 -1.77 -2.11
C GLN A 152 -2.81 -2.17 -0.98
N SER A 153 -3.33 -3.40 -1.03
CA SER A 153 -4.10 -3.97 0.08
C SER A 153 -3.22 -4.21 1.30
N ILE A 154 -3.80 -4.07 2.49
CA ILE A 154 -3.15 -4.42 3.75
C ILE A 154 -3.09 -5.94 3.85
N PRO A 155 -1.91 -6.55 4.05
CA PRO A 155 -1.79 -7.98 4.30
C PRO A 155 -2.50 -8.41 5.59
N GLY A 156 -2.89 -9.67 5.65
CA GLY A 156 -3.39 -10.26 6.89
C GLY A 156 -2.31 -10.39 7.95
N VAL A 157 -2.74 -10.71 9.16
CA VAL A 157 -1.88 -10.98 10.30
C VAL A 157 -2.16 -12.38 10.85
N GLN A 158 -1.26 -12.93 11.64
CA GLN A 158 -1.52 -14.18 12.33
C GLN A 158 -2.65 -14.01 13.38
N GLU A 159 -3.47 -15.03 13.51
CA GLU A 159 -4.67 -14.99 14.37
C GLU A 159 -4.38 -14.63 15.84
N TRP A 160 -3.22 -15.04 16.36
CA TRP A 160 -2.83 -14.74 17.72
C TRP A 160 -2.45 -13.27 17.98
N VAL A 161 -2.21 -12.49 16.93
CA VAL A 161 -1.87 -11.05 17.03
C VAL A 161 -2.99 -10.27 17.72
N LYS A 162 -4.25 -10.64 17.51
CA LYS A 162 -5.41 -10.02 18.15
C LYS A 162 -5.36 -10.03 19.68
N ASP A 163 -4.64 -10.96 20.30
CA ASP A 163 -4.53 -11.06 21.75
C ASP A 163 -3.74 -9.87 22.33
N SER A 164 -2.76 -9.36 21.60
CA SER A 164 -1.95 -8.20 21.98
C SER A 164 -2.35 -6.91 21.29
N LYS A 165 -2.94 -7.01 20.11
CA LYS A 165 -3.39 -5.90 19.25
C LYS A 165 -4.83 -6.13 18.78
N PRO A 166 -5.84 -5.90 19.63
CA PRO A 166 -7.23 -6.28 19.34
C PRO A 166 -7.84 -5.61 18.11
N GLY A 167 -7.25 -4.52 17.62
CA GLY A 167 -7.65 -3.86 16.40
C GLY A 167 -7.20 -4.57 15.13
N LEU A 168 -6.18 -5.43 15.19
CA LEU A 168 -5.69 -6.22 14.07
C LEU A 168 -6.41 -7.57 14.02
N GLN A 169 -7.53 -7.60 13.31
CA GLN A 169 -8.33 -8.79 13.04
C GLN A 169 -8.52 -8.91 11.53
N ASN A 170 -8.37 -10.12 10.98
CA ASN A 170 -8.38 -10.32 9.53
C ASN A 170 -9.73 -9.94 8.88
N ASP A 171 -10.85 -10.15 9.56
CA ASP A 171 -12.16 -9.69 9.08
C ASP A 171 -12.22 -8.15 8.98
N ARG A 172 -11.63 -7.45 9.94
CA ARG A 172 -11.55 -5.99 9.94
C ARG A 172 -10.59 -5.49 8.87
N ILE A 173 -9.45 -6.14 8.69
CA ILE A 173 -8.48 -5.83 7.62
C ILE A 173 -9.16 -5.99 6.26
N LYS A 174 -9.92 -7.07 6.06
CA LYS A 174 -10.69 -7.29 4.83
C LYS A 174 -11.71 -6.18 4.57
N LEU A 175 -12.44 -5.75 5.60
CA LEU A 175 -13.38 -4.64 5.49
C LEU A 175 -12.66 -3.33 5.09
N VAL A 176 -11.53 -3.04 5.71
CA VAL A 176 -10.73 -1.84 5.38
C VAL A 176 -10.14 -1.93 3.98
N ASN A 177 -9.73 -3.11 3.52
CA ASN A 177 -9.28 -3.31 2.14
C ASN A 177 -10.40 -3.03 1.13
N ASN A 178 -11.65 -3.38 1.45
CA ASN A 178 -12.80 -3.00 0.61
C ASN A 178 -12.97 -1.48 0.55
N LEU A 179 -12.83 -0.78 1.68
CA LEU A 179 -12.88 0.69 1.72
C LEU A 179 -11.73 1.32 0.95
N LEU A 180 -10.50 0.79 1.08
CA LEU A 180 -9.33 1.24 0.33
C LEU A 180 -9.51 1.07 -1.18
N ALA A 181 -10.00 -0.09 -1.62
CA ALA A 181 -10.24 -0.36 -3.03
C ALA A 181 -11.26 0.62 -3.62
N ASN A 182 -12.38 0.84 -2.93
CA ASN A 182 -13.39 1.81 -3.35
C ASN A 182 -12.84 3.24 -3.38
N MET A 183 -12.06 3.62 -2.37
CA MET A 183 -11.39 4.92 -2.30
C MET A 183 -10.42 5.09 -3.47
N ALA A 184 -9.57 4.09 -3.74
CA ALA A 184 -8.61 4.13 -4.84
C ALA A 184 -9.31 4.39 -6.18
N LEU A 185 -10.38 3.64 -6.49
CA LEU A 185 -11.15 3.83 -7.71
C LEU A 185 -11.75 5.24 -7.81
N ARG A 186 -12.38 5.74 -6.73
CA ARG A 186 -12.96 7.10 -6.71
C ARG A 186 -11.91 8.20 -6.94
N LYS A 187 -10.68 7.97 -6.48
CA LYS A 187 -9.56 8.90 -6.63
C LYS A 187 -8.79 8.75 -7.93
N GLY A 188 -9.24 7.88 -8.84
CA GLY A 188 -8.53 7.61 -10.10
C GLY A 188 -7.20 6.88 -9.91
N CYS A 189 -7.06 6.14 -8.80
CA CYS A 189 -5.90 5.31 -8.51
C CYS A 189 -6.17 3.85 -8.90
N TYR A 190 -5.10 3.09 -9.02
CA TYR A 190 -5.18 1.64 -9.17
C TYR A 190 -5.17 0.96 -7.80
N PHE A 191 -5.88 -0.17 -7.68
CA PHE A 191 -5.82 -1.00 -6.48
C PHE A 191 -5.09 -2.31 -6.78
N VAL A 192 -4.08 -2.63 -5.98
CA VAL A 192 -3.27 -3.85 -6.10
C VAL A 192 -3.52 -4.75 -4.90
N ASN A 193 -4.08 -5.94 -5.12
CA ASN A 193 -4.40 -6.87 -4.06
C ASN A 193 -3.19 -7.76 -3.70
N ILE A 194 -2.19 -7.20 -3.03
CA ILE A 194 -1.02 -7.97 -2.59
C ILE A 194 -1.39 -9.04 -1.54
N ALA A 195 -2.47 -8.83 -0.78
CA ALA A 195 -2.96 -9.80 0.19
C ALA A 195 -3.32 -11.16 -0.45
N GLU A 196 -3.67 -11.18 -1.74
CA GLU A 196 -3.94 -12.42 -2.46
C GLU A 196 -2.72 -13.36 -2.54
N ALA A 197 -1.52 -12.78 -2.63
CA ALA A 197 -0.27 -13.53 -2.68
C ALA A 197 0.33 -13.83 -1.29
N LEU A 198 -0.09 -13.08 -0.26
CA LEU A 198 0.52 -13.10 1.06
C LEU A 198 -0.34 -13.78 2.13
N ASN A 199 -1.62 -14.00 1.84
CA ASN A 199 -2.57 -14.54 2.81
C ASN A 199 -2.99 -15.97 2.48
N GLN A 200 -3.31 -16.72 3.53
CA GLN A 200 -4.02 -17.98 3.46
C GLN A 200 -5.51 -17.75 3.11
N PRO A 201 -6.27 -18.80 2.75
CA PRO A 201 -7.69 -18.67 2.42
C PRO A 201 -8.57 -18.11 3.55
N ASP A 202 -8.16 -18.26 4.82
CA ASP A 202 -8.85 -17.71 5.99
C ASP A 202 -8.53 -16.22 6.24
N GLY A 203 -7.63 -15.63 5.44
CA GLY A 203 -7.21 -14.25 5.51
C GLY A 203 -6.00 -14.00 6.41
N SER A 204 -5.50 -15.00 7.14
CA SER A 204 -4.26 -14.88 7.90
C SER A 204 -3.03 -14.86 6.98
N GLN A 205 -1.93 -14.32 7.45
CA GLN A 205 -0.67 -14.34 6.73
C GLN A 205 -0.18 -15.79 6.53
N ILE A 206 0.41 -16.08 5.38
CA ILE A 206 1.02 -17.39 5.11
C ILE A 206 2.13 -17.66 6.13
N ASP A 207 2.07 -18.81 6.82
CA ASP A 207 2.97 -19.17 7.93
C ASP A 207 4.45 -19.13 7.54
N GLU A 208 4.78 -19.50 6.31
CA GLU A 208 6.16 -19.48 5.80
C GLU A 208 6.71 -18.07 5.61
N TYR A 209 5.83 -17.08 5.51
CA TYR A 209 6.19 -15.69 5.27
C TYR A 209 6.27 -14.87 6.55
N GLU A 210 5.66 -15.34 7.63
CA GLU A 210 5.53 -14.58 8.87
C GLU A 210 6.83 -14.55 9.68
N ALA A 211 7.09 -13.45 10.36
CA ALA A 211 8.24 -13.27 11.26
C ALA A 211 7.82 -13.11 12.73
N ASP A 212 6.79 -12.32 12.98
CA ASP A 212 6.27 -11.96 14.31
C ASP A 212 4.73 -11.82 14.32
N GLY A 213 4.10 -12.43 13.34
CA GLY A 213 2.65 -12.40 13.12
C GLY A 213 2.15 -11.19 12.32
N ILE A 214 3.00 -10.20 12.05
CA ILE A 214 2.68 -8.97 11.30
C ILE A 214 3.66 -8.75 10.16
N HIS A 215 4.97 -8.75 10.49
CA HIS A 215 6.03 -8.53 9.51
C HIS A 215 6.38 -9.82 8.78
N MET A 216 6.91 -9.66 7.59
CA MET A 216 7.30 -10.79 6.75
C MET A 216 8.78 -11.09 6.86
N GLN A 217 9.11 -12.39 6.78
CA GLN A 217 10.47 -12.87 6.55
C GLN A 217 10.95 -12.52 5.13
N PRO A 218 12.25 -12.67 4.82
CA PRO A 218 12.79 -12.39 3.48
C PRO A 218 12.02 -13.05 2.35
N VAL A 219 11.56 -14.28 2.53
CA VAL A 219 10.83 -15.04 1.50
C VAL A 219 9.48 -14.40 1.15
N GLY A 220 8.82 -13.75 2.09
CA GLY A 220 7.56 -13.05 1.85
C GLY A 220 7.72 -11.64 1.24
N ASN A 221 8.96 -11.15 1.16
CA ASN A 221 9.31 -9.85 0.58
C ASN A 221 9.90 -9.95 -0.84
N THR A 222 10.02 -11.13 -1.41
CA THR A 222 10.60 -11.37 -2.74
C THR A 222 9.56 -11.78 -3.76
#